data_d613c5038d2de5bc3a0769d3c83d5065
#
_entry.id   d613c5038d2de5bc3a0769d3c83d5065
#
_cell.length_a   1.000
_cell.length_b   1.000
_cell.length_c   1.000
_cell.angle_alpha   90.00
_cell.angle_beta   90.00
_cell.angle_gamma   90.00
#
_symmetry.space_group_name_H-M   'P 1'
#
loop_
_entity.id
_entity.type
_entity.pdbx_description
1 polymer ?
#
loop_
_entity_poly.entity_id
_entity_poly.type
_entity_poly.pdbx_seq_one_letter_code
_entity_poly.pdbx_strand_id
1 'polypeptide(L)'
;SGRVMLYVPKEKWIGKLLEYHTFKIKLDENGKEKWKTIHRGKLINCSDIEIISKFNTEIRGLYHYYQLAHNVSVLGKFAHIMEYSMYKTYACKYRTTVRKMVDKYSRNGVFSITYQTKKGLKWCEFYHDGFKRVREVRLDADTLPEYGRKYNNPNSNAARIKRGVCELCSQQTKD
;
A
#
# COMPACT_ATOMS: atom_id res chain seq x y z
N SER A 1 12.79 -34.44 11.04
CA SER A 1 11.84 -33.75 10.17
C SER A 1 12.15 -32.26 10.18
N GLY A 2 12.68 -31.71 9.04
CA GLY A 2 12.98 -30.30 8.90
C GLY A 2 11.68 -29.47 8.74
N ARG A 3 11.58 -28.34 9.43
CA ARG A 3 10.48 -27.39 9.21
C ARG A 3 10.89 -26.39 8.14
N VAL A 4 10.04 -26.19 7.14
CA VAL A 4 10.19 -25.09 6.18
C VAL A 4 9.90 -23.77 6.91
N MET A 5 10.83 -22.83 6.83
CA MET A 5 10.68 -21.51 7.43
C MET A 5 10.71 -20.43 6.36
N LEU A 6 9.78 -19.48 6.44
CA LEU A 6 9.70 -18.33 5.56
C LEU A 6 10.42 -17.14 6.22
N TYR A 7 11.21 -16.42 5.42
CA TYR A 7 11.93 -15.22 5.86
C TYR A 7 11.72 -14.06 4.89
N VAL A 8 11.74 -12.86 5.42
CA VAL A 8 11.80 -11.61 4.62
C VAL A 8 13.26 -11.37 4.23
N PRO A 9 13.63 -11.50 2.94
CA PRO A 9 15.00 -11.23 2.50
C PRO A 9 15.34 -9.75 2.66
N LYS A 10 16.55 -9.46 3.14
CA LYS A 10 17.01 -8.08 3.36
C LYS A 10 17.00 -7.26 2.06
N GLU A 11 17.44 -7.87 0.98
CA GLU A 11 17.54 -7.23 -0.35
C GLU A 11 16.15 -6.81 -0.87
N LYS A 12 15.10 -7.56 -0.56
CA LYS A 12 13.73 -7.29 -1.03
C LYS A 12 13.15 -6.02 -0.42
N TRP A 13 13.20 -5.88 0.91
CA TRP A 13 12.63 -4.69 1.53
C TRP A 13 13.52 -3.44 1.32
N ILE A 14 14.86 -3.60 1.22
CA ILE A 14 15.76 -2.51 0.82
C ILE A 14 15.50 -2.11 -0.63
N GLY A 15 15.36 -3.08 -1.54
CA GLY A 15 15.04 -2.83 -2.94
C GLY A 15 13.73 -2.05 -3.10
N LYS A 16 12.70 -2.37 -2.29
CA LYS A 16 11.44 -1.61 -2.28
C LYS A 16 11.62 -0.17 -1.81
N LEU A 17 12.43 0.08 -0.79
CA LEU A 17 12.72 1.44 -0.34
C LEU A 17 13.44 2.27 -1.42
N LEU A 18 14.35 1.66 -2.17
CA LEU A 18 15.04 2.31 -3.30
C LEU A 18 14.06 2.58 -4.46
N GLU A 19 13.24 1.59 -4.82
CA GLU A 19 12.19 1.71 -5.83
C GLU A 19 11.21 2.85 -5.51
N TYR A 20 10.83 2.98 -4.24
CA TYR A 20 9.95 4.06 -3.76
C TYR A 20 10.66 5.41 -3.60
N HIS A 21 11.96 5.47 -3.84
CA HIS A 21 12.77 6.69 -3.66
C HIS A 21 12.64 7.29 -2.26
N THR A 22 12.68 6.45 -1.22
CA THR A 22 12.52 6.88 0.17
C THR A 22 13.85 7.15 0.88
N PHE A 23 14.94 6.57 0.37
CA PHE A 23 16.27 6.78 0.92
C PHE A 23 17.36 6.64 -0.15
N LYS A 24 18.57 7.09 0.20
CA LYS A 24 19.78 6.95 -0.60
C LYS A 24 20.88 6.31 0.25
N ILE A 25 21.67 5.46 -0.36
CA ILE A 25 22.89 4.93 0.22
C ILE A 25 24.03 5.85 -0.22
N LYS A 26 24.78 6.39 0.73
CA LYS A 26 26.02 7.14 0.49
C LYS A 26 27.16 6.41 1.17
N LEU A 27 28.32 6.43 0.57
CA LEU A 27 29.54 6.02 1.23
C LEU A 27 30.12 7.21 1.98
N ASP A 28 30.57 7.01 3.21
CA ASP A 28 31.35 8.00 3.93
C ASP A 28 32.84 7.97 3.49
N GLU A 29 33.65 8.84 4.07
CA GLU A 29 35.09 8.95 3.77
C GLU A 29 35.87 7.66 4.05
N ASN A 30 35.30 6.77 4.88
CA ASN A 30 35.89 5.47 5.24
C ASN A 30 35.29 4.30 4.41
N GLY A 31 34.53 4.57 3.37
CA GLY A 31 33.86 3.56 2.55
C GLY A 31 32.68 2.84 3.23
N LYS A 32 32.22 3.33 4.40
CA LYS A 32 31.07 2.75 5.10
C LYS A 32 29.75 3.28 4.56
N GLU A 33 28.79 2.39 4.36
CA GLU A 33 27.45 2.77 3.91
C GLU A 33 26.71 3.62 4.95
N LYS A 34 26.29 4.80 4.54
CA LYS A 34 25.44 5.70 5.32
C LYS A 34 24.09 5.86 4.64
N TRP A 35 23.04 5.46 5.32
CA TRP A 35 21.68 5.55 4.82
C TRP A 35 21.09 6.91 5.11
N LYS A 36 20.66 7.61 4.08
CA LYS A 36 20.03 8.92 4.18
C LYS A 36 18.61 8.88 3.64
N THR A 37 17.62 9.00 4.52
CA THR A 37 16.21 9.13 4.12
C THR A 37 16.00 10.43 3.34
N ILE A 38 15.20 10.37 2.28
CA ILE A 38 14.87 11.50 1.40
C ILE A 38 13.35 11.65 1.25
N HIS A 39 12.91 12.82 0.81
CA HIS A 39 11.52 13.06 0.45
C HIS A 39 11.18 12.44 -0.91
N ARG A 40 9.91 12.12 -1.12
CA ARG A 40 9.41 11.60 -2.41
C ARG A 40 8.89 12.75 -3.27
N GLY A 41 9.75 13.27 -4.16
CA GLY A 41 9.43 14.42 -5.00
C GLY A 41 8.15 14.28 -5.81
N LYS A 42 7.86 13.09 -6.32
CA LYS A 42 6.64 12.80 -7.09
C LYS A 42 5.33 13.02 -6.31
N LEU A 43 5.38 12.97 -4.97
CA LEU A 43 4.18 13.10 -4.14
C LEU A 43 3.94 14.53 -3.63
N ILE A 44 4.85 15.46 -3.84
CA ILE A 44 4.75 16.84 -3.30
C ILE A 44 3.47 17.54 -3.78
N ASN A 45 3.07 17.30 -5.03
CA ASN A 45 1.90 17.92 -5.63
C ASN A 45 0.58 17.17 -5.35
N CYS A 46 0.64 15.99 -4.69
CA CYS A 46 -0.55 15.25 -4.29
C CYS A 46 -1.22 15.90 -3.07
N SER A 47 -2.51 15.62 -2.86
CA SER A 47 -3.19 16.02 -1.63
C SER A 47 -2.59 15.32 -0.40
N ASP A 48 -2.78 15.89 0.79
CA ASP A 48 -2.22 15.33 2.02
C ASP A 48 -2.73 13.91 2.29
N ILE A 49 -4.02 13.68 2.03
CA ILE A 49 -4.61 12.35 2.21
C ILE A 49 -4.03 11.34 1.21
N GLU A 50 -3.74 11.73 -0.02
CA GLU A 50 -3.11 10.85 -1.01
C GLU A 50 -1.69 10.50 -0.61
N ILE A 51 -0.92 11.45 -0.07
CA ILE A 51 0.44 11.21 0.40
C ILE A 51 0.44 10.13 1.48
N ILE A 52 -0.28 10.33 2.58
CA ILE A 52 -0.30 9.36 3.70
C ILE A 52 -0.89 8.02 3.28
N SER A 53 -1.94 8.01 2.45
CA SER A 53 -2.56 6.80 1.94
C SER A 53 -1.60 5.98 1.09
N LYS A 54 -0.79 6.63 0.27
CA LYS A 54 0.22 5.97 -0.56
C LYS A 54 1.27 5.25 0.30
N PHE A 55 1.81 5.92 1.32
CA PHE A 55 2.76 5.31 2.24
C PHE A 55 2.13 4.14 3.01
N ASN A 56 0.91 4.31 3.52
CA ASN A 56 0.18 3.25 4.23
C ASN A 56 -0.08 2.02 3.35
N THR A 57 -0.49 2.24 2.11
CA THR A 57 -0.77 1.14 1.15
C THR A 57 0.49 0.34 0.84
N GLU A 58 1.61 1.02 0.65
CA GLU A 58 2.89 0.37 0.36
C GLU A 58 3.41 -0.44 1.57
N ILE A 59 3.25 0.09 2.80
CA ILE A 59 3.63 -0.62 4.03
C ILE A 59 2.73 -1.84 4.25
N ARG A 60 1.41 -1.67 4.16
CA ARG A 60 0.46 -2.77 4.31
C ARG A 60 0.65 -3.85 3.26
N GLY A 61 0.86 -3.47 2.01
CA GLY A 61 1.11 -4.43 0.93
C GLY A 61 2.33 -5.31 1.18
N LEU A 62 3.44 -4.72 1.61
CA LEU A 62 4.64 -5.48 1.94
C LEU A 62 4.43 -6.36 3.18
N TYR A 63 3.75 -5.85 4.21
CA TYR A 63 3.43 -6.63 5.40
C TYR A 63 2.51 -7.80 5.08
N HIS A 64 1.43 -7.61 4.33
CA HIS A 64 0.51 -8.68 3.96
C HIS A 64 1.20 -9.77 3.15
N TYR A 65 2.15 -9.41 2.28
CA TYR A 65 2.92 -10.38 1.52
C TYR A 65 3.82 -11.24 2.42
N TYR A 66 4.43 -10.65 3.46
CA TYR A 66 5.38 -11.33 4.34
C TYR A 66 4.83 -11.67 5.73
N GLN A 67 3.54 -11.54 6.00
CA GLN A 67 2.96 -11.69 7.34
C GLN A 67 3.18 -13.08 7.97
N LEU A 68 3.44 -14.12 7.17
CA LEU A 68 3.75 -15.47 7.63
C LEU A 68 5.23 -15.69 7.95
N ALA A 69 6.10 -14.76 7.57
CA ALA A 69 7.54 -14.90 7.75
C ALA A 69 7.94 -14.84 9.23
N HIS A 70 8.93 -15.64 9.60
CA HIS A 70 9.42 -15.72 10.99
C HIS A 70 10.01 -14.39 11.47
N ASN A 71 10.69 -13.69 10.59
CA ASN A 71 11.35 -12.41 10.87
C ASN A 71 10.55 -11.20 10.39
N VAL A 72 9.22 -11.30 10.27
CA VAL A 72 8.36 -10.22 9.76
C VAL A 72 8.55 -8.90 10.52
N SER A 73 8.95 -8.95 11.78
CA SER A 73 9.28 -7.77 12.60
C SER A 73 10.36 -6.87 11.99
N VAL A 74 11.20 -7.39 11.08
CA VAL A 74 12.20 -6.59 10.35
C VAL A 74 11.56 -5.48 9.51
N LEU A 75 10.28 -5.64 9.14
CA LEU A 75 9.50 -4.62 8.44
C LEU A 75 9.26 -3.36 9.28
N GLY A 76 9.49 -3.42 10.60
CA GLY A 76 9.55 -2.22 11.45
C GLY A 76 10.63 -1.23 11.01
N LYS A 77 11.80 -1.73 10.56
CA LYS A 77 12.87 -0.88 10.00
C LYS A 77 12.45 -0.26 8.66
N PHE A 78 11.77 -1.04 7.83
CA PHE A 78 11.20 -0.55 6.57
C PHE A 78 10.19 0.58 6.84
N ALA A 79 9.22 0.35 7.73
CA ALA A 79 8.19 1.34 8.07
C ALA A 79 8.79 2.61 8.67
N HIS A 80 9.80 2.51 9.51
CA HIS A 80 10.50 3.68 10.09
C HIS A 80 11.14 4.56 9.00
N ILE A 81 11.79 3.97 7.99
CA ILE A 81 12.36 4.72 6.88
C ILE A 81 11.25 5.36 6.03
N MET A 82 10.14 4.64 5.79
CA MET A 82 8.96 5.15 5.10
C MET A 82 8.35 6.33 5.83
N GLU A 83 8.19 6.24 7.14
CA GLU A 83 7.66 7.30 8.00
C GLU A 83 8.51 8.58 7.93
N TYR A 84 9.81 8.45 8.08
CA TYR A 84 10.73 9.59 7.98
C TYR A 84 10.73 10.21 6.58
N SER A 85 10.62 9.39 5.53
CA SER A 85 10.48 9.86 4.15
C SER A 85 9.17 10.63 3.97
N MET A 86 8.08 10.16 4.57
CA MET A 86 6.78 10.84 4.58
C MET A 86 6.90 12.22 5.25
N TYR A 87 7.49 12.30 6.44
CA TYR A 87 7.71 13.57 7.15
C TYR A 87 8.50 14.56 6.30
N LYS A 88 9.57 14.10 5.64
CA LYS A 88 10.37 14.93 4.73
C LYS A 88 9.58 15.36 3.49
N THR A 89 8.66 14.51 3.00
CA THR A 89 7.79 14.85 1.86
C THR A 89 6.84 15.99 2.24
N TYR A 90 6.19 15.92 3.40
CA TYR A 90 5.36 17.01 3.91
C TYR A 90 6.18 18.28 4.21
N ALA A 91 7.34 18.13 4.85
CA ALA A 91 8.21 19.26 5.14
C ALA A 91 8.65 20.00 3.86
N CYS A 92 8.95 19.25 2.80
CA CYS A 92 9.28 19.79 1.49
C CYS A 92 8.07 20.48 0.83
N LYS A 93 6.89 19.83 0.85
CA LYS A 93 5.64 20.39 0.32
C LYS A 93 5.29 21.72 0.95
N TYR A 94 5.39 21.83 2.27
CA TYR A 94 5.03 23.01 3.04
C TYR A 94 6.19 23.95 3.33
N ARG A 95 7.37 23.71 2.73
CA ARG A 95 8.60 24.52 2.91
C ARG A 95 8.91 24.78 4.39
N THR A 96 8.84 23.74 5.21
CA THR A 96 9.04 23.81 6.66
C THR A 96 9.97 22.70 7.15
N THR A 97 10.19 22.61 8.46
CA THR A 97 11.00 21.56 9.06
C THR A 97 10.17 20.32 9.39
N VAL A 98 10.81 19.14 9.39
CA VAL A 98 10.19 17.88 9.82
C VAL A 98 9.57 18.00 11.21
N ARG A 99 10.29 18.63 12.15
CA ARG A 99 9.82 18.83 13.54
C ARG A 99 8.49 19.57 13.57
N LYS A 100 8.38 20.71 12.89
CA LYS A 100 7.13 21.49 12.84
C LYS A 100 5.98 20.70 12.21
N MET A 101 6.27 19.83 11.22
CA MET A 101 5.24 18.98 10.61
C MET A 101 4.75 17.91 11.57
N VAL A 102 5.67 17.24 12.27
CA VAL A 102 5.31 16.23 13.28
C VAL A 102 4.50 16.86 14.40
N ASP A 103 4.96 18.01 14.96
CA ASP A 103 4.26 18.72 16.04
C ASP A 103 2.83 19.14 15.62
N LYS A 104 2.64 19.57 14.37
CA LYS A 104 1.35 20.00 13.83
C LYS A 104 0.36 18.86 13.63
N TYR A 105 0.82 17.72 13.13
CA TYR A 105 -0.03 16.63 12.67
C TYR A 105 0.01 15.39 13.57
N SER A 106 0.79 15.40 14.64
CA SER A 106 0.80 14.30 15.61
C SER A 106 -0.42 14.38 16.54
N ARG A 107 -1.17 13.27 16.60
CA ARG A 107 -2.29 13.06 17.53
C ARG A 107 -2.01 11.79 18.31
N ASN A 108 -1.98 11.88 19.63
CA ASN A 108 -1.70 10.72 20.49
C ASN A 108 -0.41 9.96 20.10
N GLY A 109 0.62 10.69 19.64
CA GLY A 109 1.88 10.09 19.21
C GLY A 109 1.87 9.49 17.80
N VAL A 110 0.74 9.55 17.08
CA VAL A 110 0.62 9.05 15.69
C VAL A 110 0.40 10.21 14.73
N PHE A 111 1.13 10.23 13.63
CA PHE A 111 0.95 11.23 12.58
C PHE A 111 -0.37 10.98 11.85
N SER A 112 -1.25 12.00 11.82
CA SER A 112 -2.58 11.89 11.22
C SER A 112 -2.97 13.12 10.44
N ILE A 113 -3.60 12.88 9.29
CA ILE A 113 -4.13 13.91 8.39
C ILE A 113 -5.65 13.90 8.46
N THR A 114 -6.22 15.10 8.67
CA THR A 114 -7.67 15.30 8.68
C THR A 114 -8.14 15.67 7.27
N TYR A 115 -9.25 15.11 6.83
CA TYR A 115 -9.84 15.40 5.53
C TYR A 115 -11.36 15.41 5.59
N GLN A 116 -11.97 16.21 4.71
CA GLN A 116 -13.43 16.35 4.63
C GLN A 116 -14.03 15.29 3.72
N THR A 117 -15.11 14.67 4.16
CA THR A 117 -15.92 13.74 3.35
C THR A 117 -17.38 14.22 3.34
N LYS A 118 -18.21 13.66 2.45
CA LYS A 118 -19.66 13.93 2.42
C LYS A 118 -20.36 13.62 3.76
N LYS A 119 -19.78 12.71 4.57
CA LYS A 119 -20.31 12.30 5.88
C LYS A 119 -19.68 13.07 7.06
N GLY A 120 -18.86 14.10 6.79
CA GLY A 120 -18.16 14.88 7.81
C GLY A 120 -16.66 14.73 7.77
N LEU A 121 -16.03 15.25 8.82
CA LEU A 121 -14.57 15.28 8.99
C LEU A 121 -14.07 13.88 9.38
N LYS A 122 -13.05 13.39 8.68
CA LYS A 122 -12.36 12.14 8.99
C LYS A 122 -10.85 12.37 9.07
N TRP A 123 -10.14 11.43 9.66
CA TRP A 123 -8.69 11.43 9.74
C TRP A 123 -8.11 10.13 9.22
N CYS A 124 -6.92 10.20 8.69
CA CYS A 124 -6.13 9.06 8.26
C CYS A 124 -4.82 9.07 9.04
N GLU A 125 -4.57 8.01 9.79
CA GLU A 125 -3.38 7.83 10.60
C GLU A 125 -2.31 7.10 9.79
N PHE A 126 -1.04 7.43 10.09
CA PHE A 126 0.06 6.63 9.58
C PHE A 126 0.00 5.22 10.18
N TYR A 127 0.41 4.22 9.39
CA TYR A 127 0.39 2.82 9.81
C TYR A 127 1.15 2.59 11.11
N HIS A 128 0.46 2.10 12.13
CA HIS A 128 1.00 1.83 13.47
C HIS A 128 0.53 0.49 14.07
N ASP A 129 -0.12 -0.38 13.27
CA ASP A 129 -0.65 -1.68 13.74
C ASP A 129 0.46 -2.69 14.09
N GLY A 130 1.73 -2.35 13.79
CA GLY A 130 2.88 -3.20 14.04
C GLY A 130 3.03 -4.34 13.01
N PHE A 131 4.07 -5.18 13.23
CA PHE A 131 4.44 -6.26 12.32
C PHE A 131 4.51 -7.59 13.08
N LYS A 132 3.35 -8.13 13.43
CA LYS A 132 3.23 -9.42 14.11
C LYS A 132 3.11 -10.54 13.09
N ARG A 133 3.78 -11.67 13.37
CA ARG A 133 3.64 -12.85 12.53
C ARG A 133 2.25 -13.43 12.63
N VAL A 134 1.59 -13.63 11.52
CA VAL A 134 0.37 -14.42 11.43
C VAL A 134 0.75 -15.89 11.41
N ARG A 135 0.19 -16.71 12.31
CA ARG A 135 0.53 -18.13 12.42
C ARG A 135 -0.44 -19.02 11.65
N GLU A 136 -1.67 -18.58 11.50
CA GLU A 136 -2.73 -19.32 10.81
C GLU A 136 -3.00 -18.70 9.45
N VAL A 137 -2.91 -19.55 8.43
CA VAL A 137 -3.38 -19.18 7.08
C VAL A 137 -4.90 -19.22 7.13
N ARG A 138 -5.57 -18.14 6.75
CA ARG A 138 -7.02 -18.17 6.54
C ARG A 138 -7.31 -18.99 5.29
N LEU A 139 -7.79 -20.22 5.47
CA LEU A 139 -8.16 -21.11 4.36
C LEU A 139 -9.28 -20.52 3.48
N ASP A 140 -10.08 -19.61 4.03
CA ASP A 140 -11.13 -18.90 3.28
C ASP A 140 -10.59 -18.04 2.12
N ALA A 141 -9.29 -17.68 2.17
CA ALA A 141 -8.63 -16.96 1.08
C ALA A 141 -8.26 -17.87 -0.11
N ASP A 142 -8.19 -19.19 0.13
CA ASP A 142 -7.87 -20.20 -0.89
C ASP A 142 -9.12 -20.76 -1.56
N THR A 143 -10.32 -20.45 -1.07
CA THR A 143 -11.51 -20.65 -1.86
C THR A 143 -11.45 -19.70 -3.04
N LEU A 144 -11.01 -20.24 -4.19
CA LEU A 144 -11.14 -19.54 -5.46
C LEU A 144 -12.58 -19.02 -5.54
N PRO A 145 -12.78 -17.68 -5.54
CA PRO A 145 -14.12 -17.20 -5.78
C PRO A 145 -14.58 -17.88 -7.05
N GLU A 146 -15.87 -18.23 -7.14
CA GLU A 146 -16.44 -18.94 -8.29
C GLU A 146 -16.30 -18.11 -9.59
N TYR A 147 -15.06 -17.83 -9.98
CA TYR A 147 -14.73 -17.13 -11.22
C TYR A 147 -15.31 -17.88 -12.43
N GLY A 148 -15.41 -19.23 -12.34
CA GLY A 148 -16.04 -20.02 -13.35
C GLY A 148 -17.48 -19.63 -13.62
N ARG A 149 -18.27 -19.35 -12.58
CA ARG A 149 -19.66 -18.86 -12.77
C ARG A 149 -19.72 -17.44 -13.33
N LYS A 150 -18.78 -16.59 -12.97
CA LYS A 150 -18.75 -15.22 -13.48
C LYS A 150 -18.43 -15.15 -14.98
N TYR A 151 -17.59 -16.09 -15.47
CA TYR A 151 -17.24 -16.19 -16.89
C TYR A 151 -18.22 -17.04 -17.69
N ASN A 152 -18.98 -17.96 -17.04
CA ASN A 152 -20.01 -18.75 -17.69
C ASN A 152 -21.36 -18.04 -17.80
N ASN A 153 -21.55 -16.92 -17.10
CA ASN A 153 -22.72 -16.08 -17.35
C ASN A 153 -22.50 -15.36 -18.68
N PRO A 154 -23.34 -15.61 -19.69
CA PRO A 154 -23.25 -14.88 -20.95
C PRO A 154 -23.33 -13.39 -20.61
N ASN A 155 -22.39 -12.59 -21.12
CA ASN A 155 -22.48 -11.14 -20.99
C ASN A 155 -23.82 -10.67 -21.59
N SER A 156 -24.28 -9.49 -21.19
CA SER A 156 -25.58 -8.97 -21.63
C SER A 156 -25.73 -9.02 -23.18
N ASN A 157 -24.66 -8.80 -23.93
CA ASN A 157 -24.66 -8.85 -25.40
C ASN A 157 -24.84 -10.26 -25.93
N ALA A 158 -24.14 -11.26 -25.36
CA ALA A 158 -24.32 -12.66 -25.76
C ALA A 158 -25.73 -13.17 -25.42
N ALA A 159 -26.29 -12.77 -24.30
CA ALA A 159 -27.67 -13.09 -23.91
C ALA A 159 -28.70 -12.43 -24.86
N ARG A 160 -28.42 -11.21 -25.30
CA ARG A 160 -29.26 -10.46 -26.28
C ARG A 160 -29.24 -11.14 -27.65
N ILE A 161 -28.06 -11.50 -28.13
CA ILE A 161 -27.92 -12.23 -29.43
C ILE A 161 -28.64 -13.57 -29.37
N LYS A 162 -28.49 -14.34 -28.27
CA LYS A 162 -29.14 -15.65 -28.13
C LYS A 162 -30.68 -15.57 -28.08
N ARG A 163 -31.26 -14.42 -27.69
CA ARG A 163 -32.74 -14.24 -27.72
C ARG A 163 -33.28 -14.17 -29.16
N GLY A 164 -32.45 -13.87 -30.16
CA GLY A 164 -32.87 -13.78 -31.54
C GLY A 164 -33.97 -12.73 -31.82
N VAL A 165 -34.11 -11.74 -30.92
CA VAL A 165 -35.14 -10.69 -31.04
C VAL A 165 -34.45 -9.33 -31.04
N CYS A 166 -34.74 -8.51 -32.01
CA CYS A 166 -34.24 -7.14 -32.06
C CYS A 166 -34.97 -6.29 -30.98
N GLU A 167 -34.18 -5.68 -30.07
CA GLU A 167 -34.71 -4.86 -28.97
C GLU A 167 -35.34 -3.55 -29.44
N LEU A 168 -35.01 -3.09 -30.64
CA LEU A 168 -35.59 -1.86 -31.23
C LEU A 168 -36.93 -2.07 -31.95
N CYS A 169 -37.07 -3.16 -32.71
CA CYS A 169 -38.26 -3.41 -33.50
C CYS A 169 -39.01 -4.68 -33.10
N SER A 170 -38.55 -5.42 -32.10
CA SER A 170 -39.14 -6.66 -31.56
C SER A 170 -39.33 -7.78 -32.61
N GLN A 171 -38.71 -7.67 -33.78
CA GLN A 171 -38.72 -8.70 -34.80
C GLN A 171 -37.77 -9.82 -34.46
N GLN A 172 -38.13 -11.05 -34.73
CA GLN A 172 -37.25 -12.19 -34.65
C GLN A 172 -36.25 -12.17 -35.82
N THR A 173 -34.96 -12.29 -35.50
CA THR A 173 -33.95 -12.54 -36.54
C THR A 173 -34.09 -13.97 -37.00
N LYS A 174 -34.46 -14.15 -38.27
CA LYS A 174 -34.38 -15.44 -38.92
C LYS A 174 -32.91 -15.74 -39.20
N ASP A 175 -32.45 -16.93 -38.79
CA ASP A 175 -31.15 -17.46 -39.14
C ASP A 175 -30.95 -17.50 -40.65
#